data_d3a30c8160d2f9321a4df93e040a7656
#
_entry.id   d3a30c8160d2f9321a4df93e040a7656
#
_cell.length_a   1.000
_cell.length_b   1.000
_cell.length_c   1.000
_cell.angle_alpha   90.00
_cell.angle_beta   90.00
_cell.angle_gamma   90.00
#
_symmetry.space_group_name_H-M   'P 1'
#
loop_
_entity.id
_entity.type
_entity.pdbx_description
1 polymer ?
#
loop_
_entity_poly.entity_id
_entity_poly.type
_entity_poly.pdbx_seq_one_letter_code
_entity_poly.pdbx_strand_id
1 'polypeptide(L)'
;MNAEPVDVRAIRRHFTFPELGRIVTNNAASTQPPRELLVLQQSLAPAYENVHRGQSSASLAMTGMFEESYDTIARFIGAPGRRSIALYRNTTEAINAVMYSLLTEFRDGDNVVTTLMEHNSNYVPWHGLCREILPRLGRRVECRLARFDPITGELDLDHLAALIDARTKLVCCTGASNFLGTRTPLGAIAALAAAGGYPQPSGERRSYLLVDGAQLVPGTFTDVHALDVDYLAFSFHKMLAPFGVGVLYAREHLLRAALPFLYGGDMIAEGRVFPDRVEYNSLPWKYAAGTPDILGAIISAQALRLLVDLALAPDRRPAWFGTAQPLTSAATRAAMDRVSAWNQQLTRRALAGLSAIDGITLYGPRDPARRTSLVAFNLAGRDPFAVARALNAAGIESRAGCHCATLAHHALNLTPPASCRLSFYLYNTPDDVDQAVAAVAAIAADRQAPRYWFRPWQARRPGPPRPAIRRAP
;
A
#
# COMPACT_ATOMS: atom_id res chain seq x y z
N MET A 1 -25.53 -7.10 -9.27
CA MET A 1 -25.73 -6.03 -10.27
C MET A 1 -24.38 -5.81 -10.94
N ASN A 2 -24.31 -5.95 -12.28
CA ASN A 2 -23.06 -5.65 -13.00
C ASN A 2 -22.83 -4.13 -12.92
N ALA A 3 -21.70 -3.70 -12.36
CA ALA A 3 -21.32 -2.29 -12.38
C ALA A 3 -21.20 -1.82 -13.85
N GLU A 4 -21.71 -0.62 -14.14
CA GLU A 4 -21.50 -0.02 -15.47
C GLU A 4 -20.00 0.12 -15.76
N PRO A 5 -19.57 -0.17 -16.99
CA PRO A 5 -18.16 -0.05 -17.35
C PRO A 5 -17.69 1.42 -17.28
N VAL A 6 -16.41 1.62 -16.93
CA VAL A 6 -15.79 2.95 -16.98
C VAL A 6 -15.59 3.38 -18.44
N ASP A 7 -15.75 4.67 -18.74
CA ASP A 7 -15.35 5.23 -20.04
C ASP A 7 -13.83 5.48 -20.05
N VAL A 8 -13.08 4.44 -20.38
CA VAL A 8 -11.61 4.51 -20.39
C VAL A 8 -11.06 5.53 -21.39
N ARG A 9 -11.78 5.82 -22.49
CA ARG A 9 -11.34 6.81 -23.49
C ARG A 9 -11.44 8.22 -22.90
N ALA A 10 -12.53 8.52 -22.22
CA ALA A 10 -12.69 9.78 -21.50
C ALA A 10 -11.63 9.90 -20.38
N ILE A 11 -11.45 8.86 -19.57
CA ILE A 11 -10.44 8.83 -18.49
C ILE A 11 -9.04 9.11 -19.02
N ARG A 12 -8.62 8.49 -20.13
CA ARG A 12 -7.26 8.66 -20.69
C ARG A 12 -6.93 10.11 -21.09
N ARG A 13 -7.92 10.94 -21.43
CA ARG A 13 -7.70 12.36 -21.75
C ARG A 13 -7.14 13.19 -20.58
N HIS A 14 -7.29 12.70 -19.36
CA HIS A 14 -6.73 13.33 -18.14
C HIS A 14 -5.24 13.05 -17.94
N PHE A 15 -4.62 12.20 -18.75
CA PHE A 15 -3.23 11.77 -18.58
C PHE A 15 -2.37 12.16 -19.79
N THR A 16 -1.07 12.41 -19.55
CA THR A 16 -0.11 12.76 -20.61
C THR A 16 0.58 11.53 -21.23
N PHE A 17 0.71 10.43 -20.47
CA PHE A 17 1.47 9.27 -20.95
C PHE A 17 0.92 8.63 -22.23
N PRO A 18 -0.40 8.65 -22.55
CA PRO A 18 -0.88 8.09 -23.79
C PRO A 18 -0.39 8.86 -25.01
N GLU A 19 -0.22 10.18 -24.92
CA GLU A 19 0.30 11.04 -25.99
C GLU A 19 1.79 10.76 -26.29
N LEU A 20 2.49 10.20 -25.32
CA LEU A 20 3.88 9.78 -25.45
C LEU A 20 4.02 8.34 -25.97
N GLY A 21 2.93 7.69 -26.37
CA GLY A 21 2.92 6.31 -26.87
C GLY A 21 3.34 5.27 -25.82
N ARG A 22 3.26 5.58 -24.52
CA ARG A 22 3.67 4.68 -23.44
C ARG A 22 2.55 3.71 -23.09
N ILE A 23 2.86 2.44 -22.91
CA ILE A 23 1.96 1.41 -22.37
C ILE A 23 2.39 1.11 -20.94
N VAL A 24 1.71 1.73 -19.97
CA VAL A 24 2.06 1.66 -18.56
C VAL A 24 1.37 0.46 -17.93
N THR A 25 2.12 -0.62 -17.70
CA THR A 25 1.63 -1.83 -17.01
C THR A 25 2.39 -2.11 -15.71
N ASN A 26 2.86 -1.04 -15.03
CA ASN A 26 3.57 -1.13 -13.75
C ASN A 26 2.85 -0.39 -12.61
N ASN A 27 1.53 -0.34 -12.65
CA ASN A 27 0.69 0.45 -11.74
C ASN A 27 0.75 -0.03 -10.28
N ALA A 28 1.01 -1.31 -10.04
CA ALA A 28 1.23 -1.83 -8.69
C ALA A 28 2.53 -1.29 -8.02
N ALA A 29 3.44 -0.69 -8.80
CA ALA A 29 4.57 0.06 -8.25
C ALA A 29 4.19 1.52 -7.98
N SER A 30 3.64 2.22 -8.99
CA SER A 30 3.15 3.60 -8.87
C SER A 30 2.23 3.91 -10.05
N THR A 31 1.17 4.69 -9.82
CA THR A 31 0.25 5.13 -10.86
C THR A 31 0.69 6.46 -11.48
N GLN A 32 0.13 6.80 -12.65
CA GLN A 32 0.42 8.05 -13.34
C GLN A 32 -0.46 9.19 -12.77
N PRO A 33 0.08 10.41 -12.61
CA PRO A 33 -0.71 11.55 -12.16
C PRO A 33 -1.57 12.12 -13.30
N PRO A 34 -2.84 12.46 -13.04
CA PRO A 34 -3.64 13.25 -13.97
C PRO A 34 -3.13 14.69 -14.07
N ARG A 35 -3.34 15.32 -15.22
CA ARG A 35 -2.93 16.72 -15.50
C ARG A 35 -3.51 17.70 -14.50
N GLU A 36 -4.74 17.49 -14.11
CA GLU A 36 -5.48 18.36 -13.20
C GLU A 36 -4.82 18.51 -11.84
N LEU A 37 -4.22 17.42 -11.32
CA LEU A 37 -3.48 17.46 -10.06
C LEU A 37 -2.19 18.27 -10.17
N LEU A 38 -1.51 18.18 -11.32
CA LEU A 38 -0.29 18.95 -11.58
C LEU A 38 -0.61 20.44 -11.73
N VAL A 39 -1.70 20.76 -12.45
CA VAL A 39 -2.20 22.14 -12.57
C VAL A 39 -2.64 22.68 -11.21
N LEU A 40 -3.34 21.88 -10.41
CA LEU A 40 -3.73 22.28 -9.05
C LEU A 40 -2.51 22.61 -8.18
N GLN A 41 -1.47 21.77 -8.21
CA GLN A 41 -0.23 22.03 -7.48
C GLN A 41 0.39 23.37 -7.87
N GLN A 42 0.48 23.65 -9.18
CA GLN A 42 1.01 24.90 -9.69
C GLN A 42 0.14 26.10 -9.27
N SER A 43 -1.17 25.96 -9.23
CA SER A 43 -2.09 27.03 -8.84
C SER A 43 -2.07 27.35 -7.35
N LEU A 44 -1.76 26.37 -6.50
CA LEU A 44 -1.67 26.56 -5.06
C LEU A 44 -0.31 27.11 -4.60
N ALA A 45 0.75 26.86 -5.38
CA ALA A 45 2.12 27.25 -4.99
C ALA A 45 2.30 28.76 -4.68
N PRO A 46 1.71 29.72 -5.43
CA PRO A 46 1.82 31.15 -5.13
C PRO A 46 1.12 31.58 -3.82
N ALA A 47 0.12 30.80 -3.37
CA ALA A 47 -0.61 31.08 -2.12
C ALA A 47 -0.10 30.22 -0.95
N TYR A 48 1.02 29.52 -1.13
CA TYR A 48 1.58 28.64 -0.10
C TYR A 48 1.96 29.42 1.16
N GLU A 49 1.48 28.95 2.31
CA GLU A 49 1.80 29.45 3.64
C GLU A 49 1.73 28.30 4.64
N ASN A 50 2.36 28.47 5.80
CA ASN A 50 2.32 27.46 6.85
C ASN A 50 0.90 27.30 7.43
N VAL A 51 0.61 26.12 7.98
CA VAL A 51 -0.70 25.77 8.58
C VAL A 51 -0.69 25.92 10.09
N HIS A 52 -1.86 26.17 10.69
CA HIS A 52 -2.17 26.21 12.13
C HIS A 52 -1.56 27.38 12.94
N ARG A 53 -0.58 28.12 12.41
CA ARG A 53 0.17 29.13 13.18
C ARG A 53 0.09 30.55 12.64
N GLY A 54 -0.16 30.70 11.35
CA GLY A 54 -0.29 32.03 10.74
C GLY A 54 -1.67 32.61 10.95
N GLN A 55 -1.73 33.97 10.98
CA GLN A 55 -2.98 34.74 11.05
C GLN A 55 -3.30 35.38 9.70
N SER A 56 -2.45 35.21 8.69
CA SER A 56 -2.70 35.72 7.33
C SER A 56 -3.85 34.98 6.68
N SER A 57 -4.54 35.63 5.73
CA SER A 57 -5.59 34.98 4.93
C SER A 57 -5.07 33.74 4.18
N ALA A 58 -3.81 33.77 3.71
CA ALA A 58 -3.16 32.62 3.05
C ALA A 58 -2.97 31.45 4.02
N SER A 59 -2.46 31.72 5.24
CA SER A 59 -2.29 30.67 6.25
C SER A 59 -3.63 30.05 6.67
N LEU A 60 -4.66 30.86 6.88
CA LEU A 60 -6.00 30.36 7.23
C LEU A 60 -6.59 29.51 6.10
N ALA A 61 -6.43 29.95 4.85
CA ALA A 61 -6.89 29.18 3.68
C ALA A 61 -6.14 27.85 3.55
N MET A 62 -4.79 27.86 3.69
CA MET A 62 -3.99 26.62 3.65
C MET A 62 -4.36 25.67 4.79
N THR A 63 -4.58 26.19 6.00
CA THR A 63 -5.03 25.40 7.15
C THR A 63 -6.36 24.73 6.86
N GLY A 64 -7.34 25.47 6.35
CA GLY A 64 -8.65 24.89 6.00
C GLY A 64 -8.55 23.77 4.96
N MET A 65 -7.75 23.95 3.90
CA MET A 65 -7.54 22.93 2.87
C MET A 65 -6.79 21.71 3.42
N PHE A 66 -5.79 21.95 4.26
CA PHE A 66 -5.00 20.87 4.89
C PHE A 66 -5.86 20.03 5.83
N GLU A 67 -6.67 20.67 6.68
CA GLU A 67 -7.60 19.97 7.57
C GLU A 67 -8.68 19.21 6.81
N GLU A 68 -9.25 19.80 5.74
CA GLU A 68 -10.22 19.10 4.89
C GLU A 68 -9.62 17.86 4.22
N SER A 69 -8.29 17.85 4.00
CA SER A 69 -7.63 16.68 3.43
C SER A 69 -7.78 15.45 4.32
N TYR A 70 -7.64 15.61 5.63
CA TYR A 70 -7.88 14.52 6.59
C TYR A 70 -9.35 14.05 6.58
N ASP A 71 -10.30 14.96 6.49
CA ASP A 71 -11.73 14.62 6.41
C ASP A 71 -12.06 13.88 5.10
N THR A 72 -11.49 14.32 3.99
CA THR A 72 -11.67 13.67 2.70
C THR A 72 -11.12 12.24 2.71
N ILE A 73 -9.93 12.05 3.28
CA ILE A 73 -9.33 10.73 3.45
C ILE A 73 -10.21 9.85 4.34
N ALA A 74 -10.65 10.37 5.48
CA ALA A 74 -11.51 9.64 6.40
C ALA A 74 -12.81 9.17 5.73
N ARG A 75 -13.48 10.06 5.01
CA ARG A 75 -14.70 9.73 4.26
C ARG A 75 -14.47 8.68 3.18
N PHE A 76 -13.33 8.74 2.49
CA PHE A 76 -13.02 7.79 1.41
C PHE A 76 -12.90 6.35 1.90
N ILE A 77 -12.37 6.13 3.10
CA ILE A 77 -12.18 4.81 3.69
C ILE A 77 -13.23 4.43 4.75
N GLY A 78 -14.33 5.20 4.87
CA GLY A 78 -15.37 4.94 5.87
C GLY A 78 -14.93 5.13 7.33
N ALA A 79 -13.87 5.91 7.59
CA ALA A 79 -13.42 6.22 8.94
C ALA A 79 -14.34 7.25 9.63
N PRO A 80 -14.47 7.24 10.97
CA PRO A 80 -15.37 8.13 11.72
C PRO A 80 -15.07 9.62 11.52
N GLY A 81 -13.82 10.00 11.22
CA GLY A 81 -13.39 11.36 10.98
C GLY A 81 -11.87 11.53 11.06
N ARG A 82 -11.42 12.78 10.90
CA ARG A 82 -9.99 13.15 10.87
C ARG A 82 -9.18 12.66 12.09
N ARG A 83 -9.81 12.49 13.24
CA ARG A 83 -9.15 12.05 14.48
C ARG A 83 -8.64 10.61 14.43
N SER A 84 -9.06 9.84 13.41
CA SER A 84 -8.61 8.49 13.12
C SER A 84 -7.51 8.42 12.05
N ILE A 85 -7.03 9.55 11.56
CA ILE A 85 -6.08 9.64 10.44
C ILE A 85 -4.76 10.26 10.91
N ALA A 86 -3.65 9.64 10.54
CA ALA A 86 -2.31 10.25 10.62
C ALA A 86 -1.65 10.19 9.23
N LEU A 87 -0.94 11.23 8.84
CA LEU A 87 -0.22 11.30 7.57
C LEU A 87 1.26 11.03 7.78
N TYR A 88 1.82 10.27 6.86
CA TYR A 88 3.23 9.86 6.79
C TYR A 88 3.71 9.97 5.34
N ARG A 89 4.98 9.69 5.08
CA ARG A 89 5.54 9.72 3.72
C ARG A 89 5.05 8.58 2.83
N ASN A 90 4.71 7.43 3.41
CA ASN A 90 4.26 6.24 2.70
C ASN A 90 3.75 5.16 3.66
N THR A 91 3.21 4.05 3.10
CA THR A 91 2.75 2.88 3.86
C THR A 91 3.82 2.30 4.80
N THR A 92 5.08 2.25 4.36
CA THR A 92 6.18 1.71 5.19
C THR A 92 6.35 2.51 6.47
N GLU A 93 6.36 3.84 6.38
CA GLU A 93 6.47 4.71 7.56
C GLU A 93 5.23 4.59 8.46
N ALA A 94 4.03 4.51 7.88
CA ALA A 94 2.80 4.30 8.63
C ALA A 94 2.82 2.99 9.43
N ILE A 95 3.29 1.88 8.85
CA ILE A 95 3.43 0.59 9.55
C ILE A 95 4.50 0.67 10.64
N ASN A 96 5.64 1.34 10.39
CA ASN A 96 6.65 1.57 11.41
C ASN A 96 6.09 2.42 12.57
N ALA A 97 5.24 3.41 12.29
CA ALA A 97 4.59 4.20 13.32
C ALA A 97 3.73 3.32 14.25
N VAL A 98 3.00 2.34 13.70
CA VAL A 98 2.27 1.34 14.51
C VAL A 98 3.24 0.50 15.32
N MET A 99 4.33 0.01 14.73
CA MET A 99 5.34 -0.77 15.41
C MET A 99 5.91 -0.04 16.63
N TYR A 100 6.31 1.23 16.46
CA TYR A 100 6.85 2.04 17.55
C TYR A 100 5.79 2.40 18.58
N SER A 101 4.55 2.64 18.18
CA SER A 101 3.46 2.95 19.10
C SER A 101 3.12 1.80 20.05
N LEU A 102 3.31 0.56 19.58
CA LEU A 102 3.07 -0.65 20.37
C LEU A 102 4.32 -1.14 21.14
N LEU A 103 5.50 -0.54 20.92
CA LEU A 103 6.78 -1.01 21.44
C LEU A 103 6.77 -1.27 22.95
N THR A 104 6.18 -0.36 23.74
CA THR A 104 6.15 -0.46 25.20
C THR A 104 5.07 -1.41 25.72
N GLU A 105 4.13 -1.80 24.88
CA GLU A 105 2.99 -2.62 25.25
C GLU A 105 3.26 -4.14 25.15
N PHE A 106 4.28 -4.57 24.40
CA PHE A 106 4.66 -5.98 24.29
C PHE A 106 5.19 -6.52 25.63
N ARG A 107 4.78 -7.71 25.98
CA ARG A 107 5.23 -8.45 27.18
C ARG A 107 6.12 -9.62 26.76
N ASP A 108 6.91 -10.12 27.70
CA ASP A 108 7.72 -11.33 27.46
C ASP A 108 6.80 -12.52 27.13
N GLY A 109 7.12 -13.24 26.06
CA GLY A 109 6.34 -14.35 25.54
C GLY A 109 5.13 -13.97 24.66
N ASP A 110 4.91 -12.69 24.35
CA ASP A 110 3.93 -12.28 23.35
C ASP A 110 4.36 -12.69 21.93
N ASN A 111 3.44 -12.60 20.98
CA ASN A 111 3.75 -12.82 19.58
C ASN A 111 3.00 -11.85 18.64
N VAL A 112 3.58 -11.69 17.44
CA VAL A 112 2.98 -11.06 16.27
C VAL A 112 2.79 -12.15 15.23
N VAL A 113 1.60 -12.24 14.66
CA VAL A 113 1.31 -13.14 13.53
C VAL A 113 1.25 -12.31 12.25
N THR A 114 2.01 -12.70 11.24
CA THR A 114 1.97 -12.12 9.89
C THR A 114 1.99 -13.23 8.84
N THR A 115 2.13 -12.90 7.56
CA THR A 115 2.04 -13.91 6.49
C THR A 115 3.28 -13.97 5.62
N LEU A 116 3.48 -15.10 4.92
CA LEU A 116 4.51 -15.23 3.88
C LEU A 116 4.19 -14.42 2.61
N MET A 117 2.99 -13.83 2.51
CA MET A 117 2.54 -13.06 1.35
C MET A 117 2.89 -11.57 1.42
N GLU A 118 3.45 -11.13 2.55
CA GLU A 118 3.64 -9.71 2.83
C GLU A 118 4.64 -9.04 1.89
N HIS A 119 4.34 -7.77 1.59
CA HIS A 119 5.37 -6.84 1.18
C HIS A 119 6.38 -6.65 2.32
N ASN A 120 7.66 -6.47 2.00
CA ASN A 120 8.71 -6.29 3.01
C ASN A 120 8.36 -5.18 4.03
N SER A 121 7.60 -4.16 3.64
CA SER A 121 7.13 -3.08 4.54
C SER A 121 6.22 -3.57 5.67
N ASN A 122 5.54 -4.70 5.51
CA ASN A 122 4.67 -5.29 6.53
C ASN A 122 5.24 -6.58 7.13
N TYR A 123 6.49 -6.90 6.86
CA TYR A 123 7.22 -7.99 7.50
C TYR A 123 8.46 -7.52 8.25
N VAL A 124 9.33 -6.72 7.57
CA VAL A 124 10.64 -6.33 8.12
C VAL A 124 10.51 -5.55 9.44
N PRO A 125 9.53 -4.63 9.63
CA PRO A 125 9.35 -3.97 10.92
C PRO A 125 9.09 -4.95 12.07
N TRP A 126 8.23 -5.94 11.87
CA TRP A 126 7.92 -6.95 12.89
C TRP A 126 9.08 -7.88 13.16
N HIS A 127 9.81 -8.28 12.12
CA HIS A 127 11.06 -9.02 12.28
C HIS A 127 12.08 -8.22 13.09
N GLY A 128 12.30 -6.95 12.75
CA GLY A 128 13.20 -6.05 13.47
C GLY A 128 12.76 -5.84 14.94
N LEU A 129 11.45 -5.64 15.15
CA LEU A 129 10.88 -5.53 16.49
C LEU A 129 11.19 -6.76 17.35
N CYS A 130 10.86 -7.96 16.84
CA CYS A 130 10.97 -9.20 17.59
C CYS A 130 12.41 -9.72 17.73
N ARG A 131 13.29 -9.47 16.75
CA ARG A 131 14.64 -10.03 16.70
C ARG A 131 15.74 -9.05 17.11
N GLU A 132 15.48 -7.74 17.04
CA GLU A 132 16.51 -6.73 17.26
C GLU A 132 16.17 -5.78 18.41
N ILE A 133 14.93 -5.25 18.46
CA ILE A 133 14.56 -4.18 19.40
C ILE A 133 14.17 -4.75 20.76
N LEU A 134 13.14 -5.62 20.80
CA LEU A 134 12.61 -6.16 22.05
C LEU A 134 13.62 -7.01 22.84
N PRO A 135 14.50 -7.82 22.22
CA PRO A 135 15.56 -8.51 22.95
C PRO A 135 16.53 -7.57 23.70
N ARG A 136 16.83 -6.39 23.11
CA ARG A 136 17.64 -5.36 23.77
C ARG A 136 16.93 -4.71 24.97
N LEU A 137 15.60 -4.81 24.99
CA LEU A 137 14.76 -4.36 26.11
C LEU A 137 14.41 -5.51 27.10
N GLY A 138 15.08 -6.67 26.97
CA GLY A 138 14.88 -7.82 27.84
C GLY A 138 13.57 -8.58 27.62
N ARG A 139 12.93 -8.44 26.44
CA ARG A 139 11.66 -9.09 26.09
C ARG A 139 11.84 -10.04 24.92
N ARG A 140 11.29 -11.25 25.05
CA ARG A 140 11.25 -12.26 23.99
C ARG A 140 9.85 -12.30 23.38
N VAL A 141 9.72 -11.88 22.14
CA VAL A 141 8.47 -11.87 21.38
C VAL A 141 8.70 -12.61 20.07
N GLU A 142 7.76 -13.46 19.69
CA GLU A 142 7.83 -14.21 18.44
C GLU A 142 7.18 -13.44 17.28
N CYS A 143 7.78 -13.59 16.08
CA CYS A 143 7.13 -13.24 14.82
C CYS A 143 6.77 -14.54 14.09
N ARG A 144 5.50 -14.88 14.02
CA ARG A 144 4.97 -16.12 13.44
C ARG A 144 4.48 -15.85 12.02
N LEU A 145 4.71 -16.80 11.09
CA LEU A 145 4.45 -16.62 9.67
C LEU A 145 3.39 -17.63 9.18
N ALA A 146 2.21 -17.14 8.84
CA ALA A 146 1.18 -17.94 8.20
C ALA A 146 1.54 -18.24 6.74
N ARG A 147 1.28 -19.48 6.31
CA ARG A 147 1.56 -19.96 4.96
C ARG A 147 0.44 -19.55 4.00
N PHE A 148 0.73 -19.69 2.72
CA PHE A 148 -0.25 -19.70 1.64
C PHE A 148 -0.09 -20.96 0.79
N ASP A 149 -1.14 -21.32 0.07
CA ASP A 149 -1.10 -22.44 -0.87
C ASP A 149 -0.24 -22.04 -2.10
N PRO A 150 0.87 -22.72 -2.40
CA PRO A 150 1.76 -22.37 -3.50
C PRO A 150 1.11 -22.56 -4.89
N ILE A 151 0.05 -23.34 -5.01
CA ILE A 151 -0.65 -23.61 -6.27
C ILE A 151 -1.69 -22.52 -6.54
N THR A 152 -2.53 -22.23 -5.57
CA THR A 152 -3.61 -21.24 -5.71
C THR A 152 -3.13 -19.82 -5.38
N GLY A 153 -2.08 -19.66 -4.60
CA GLY A 153 -1.61 -18.39 -4.06
C GLY A 153 -2.53 -17.82 -3.00
N GLU A 154 -3.40 -18.61 -2.39
CA GLU A 154 -4.36 -18.18 -1.38
C GLU A 154 -3.83 -18.41 0.04
N LEU A 155 -4.20 -17.51 0.95
CA LEU A 155 -3.79 -17.62 2.37
C LEU A 155 -4.39 -18.88 3.00
N ASP A 156 -3.55 -19.67 3.68
CA ASP A 156 -3.94 -20.81 4.50
C ASP A 156 -4.55 -20.29 5.83
N LEU A 157 -5.88 -20.17 5.85
CA LEU A 157 -6.61 -19.65 7.02
C LEU A 157 -6.55 -20.60 8.22
N ASP A 158 -6.50 -21.90 8.00
CA ASP A 158 -6.40 -22.88 9.09
C ASP A 158 -5.02 -22.75 9.77
N HIS A 159 -3.97 -22.60 8.97
CA HIS A 159 -2.63 -22.34 9.51
C HIS A 159 -2.55 -20.98 10.21
N LEU A 160 -3.18 -19.93 9.66
CA LEU A 160 -3.25 -18.64 10.33
C LEU A 160 -3.94 -18.77 11.70
N ALA A 161 -5.09 -19.45 11.74
CA ALA A 161 -5.84 -19.69 12.98
C ALA A 161 -5.02 -20.44 14.03
N ALA A 162 -4.25 -21.47 13.59
CA ALA A 162 -3.38 -22.25 14.48
C ALA A 162 -2.21 -21.45 15.08
N LEU A 163 -1.83 -20.32 14.46
CA LEU A 163 -0.77 -19.45 14.95
C LEU A 163 -1.25 -18.37 15.94
N ILE A 164 -2.56 -18.12 15.99
CA ILE A 164 -3.17 -17.10 16.87
C ILE A 164 -3.55 -17.75 18.21
N ASP A 165 -3.09 -17.15 19.30
CA ASP A 165 -3.38 -17.59 20.68
C ASP A 165 -3.59 -16.37 21.61
N ALA A 166 -3.84 -16.63 22.91
CA ALA A 166 -4.04 -15.58 23.92
C ALA A 166 -2.80 -14.69 24.18
N ARG A 167 -1.65 -15.00 23.57
CA ARG A 167 -0.42 -14.21 23.58
C ARG A 167 -0.20 -13.43 22.27
N THR A 168 -1.10 -13.60 21.30
CA THR A 168 -1.03 -12.87 20.02
C THR A 168 -1.51 -11.45 20.21
N LYS A 169 -0.59 -10.50 20.33
CA LYS A 169 -0.93 -9.09 20.50
C LYS A 169 -1.46 -8.47 19.21
N LEU A 170 -0.89 -8.84 18.08
CA LEU A 170 -1.16 -8.23 16.78
C LEU A 170 -1.15 -9.28 15.67
N VAL A 171 -2.13 -9.20 14.79
CA VAL A 171 -2.17 -9.86 13.49
C VAL A 171 -1.92 -8.80 12.42
N CYS A 172 -0.94 -9.04 11.54
CA CYS A 172 -0.61 -8.14 10.42
C CYS A 172 -0.80 -8.87 9.11
N CYS A 173 -1.56 -8.33 8.18
CA CYS A 173 -1.70 -8.94 6.87
C CYS A 173 -1.81 -7.92 5.74
N THR A 174 -1.36 -8.31 4.55
CA THR A 174 -1.66 -7.52 3.35
C THR A 174 -3.14 -7.69 2.99
N GLY A 175 -3.79 -6.60 2.60
CA GLY A 175 -5.16 -6.65 2.06
C GLY A 175 -5.20 -7.22 0.64
N ALA A 176 -4.10 -7.05 -0.11
CA ALA A 176 -3.89 -7.69 -1.40
C ALA A 176 -2.38 -7.81 -1.69
N SER A 177 -1.94 -8.99 -2.12
CA SER A 177 -0.52 -9.24 -2.40
C SER A 177 -0.05 -8.48 -3.63
N ASN A 178 1.04 -7.74 -3.49
CA ASN A 178 1.69 -7.02 -4.59
C ASN A 178 2.49 -7.92 -5.56
N PHE A 179 2.57 -9.22 -5.27
CA PHE A 179 3.21 -10.24 -6.10
C PHE A 179 2.17 -11.24 -6.63
N LEU A 180 1.49 -11.97 -5.75
CA LEU A 180 0.50 -12.99 -6.14
C LEU A 180 -0.78 -12.37 -6.69
N GLY A 181 -1.04 -11.11 -6.37
CA GLY A 181 -2.30 -10.43 -6.65
C GLY A 181 -3.44 -10.83 -5.72
N THR A 182 -3.30 -11.90 -4.98
CA THR A 182 -4.33 -12.45 -4.09
C THR A 182 -4.93 -11.39 -3.17
N ARG A 183 -6.24 -11.27 -3.16
CA ARG A 183 -7.00 -10.51 -2.16
C ARG A 183 -7.22 -11.40 -0.95
N THR A 184 -6.74 -10.97 0.21
CA THR A 184 -6.92 -11.73 1.44
C THR A 184 -8.36 -11.63 1.95
N PRO A 185 -8.89 -12.69 2.58
CA PRO A 185 -10.25 -12.69 3.11
C PRO A 185 -10.31 -11.94 4.46
N LEU A 186 -10.23 -10.60 4.41
CA LEU A 186 -10.09 -9.74 5.59
C LEU A 186 -11.16 -9.97 6.66
N GLY A 187 -12.41 -10.23 6.28
CA GLY A 187 -13.47 -10.52 7.24
C GLY A 187 -13.20 -11.78 8.08
N ALA A 188 -12.67 -12.85 7.45
CA ALA A 188 -12.28 -14.06 8.18
C ALA A 188 -11.05 -13.78 9.08
N ILE A 189 -10.05 -13.02 8.58
CA ILE A 189 -8.87 -12.65 9.36
C ILE A 189 -9.27 -11.79 10.58
N ALA A 190 -10.19 -10.83 10.40
CA ALA A 190 -10.72 -10.00 11.49
C ALA A 190 -11.43 -10.85 12.57
N ALA A 191 -12.22 -11.83 12.14
CA ALA A 191 -12.86 -12.76 13.08
C ALA A 191 -11.82 -13.58 13.87
N LEU A 192 -10.78 -14.09 13.22
CA LEU A 192 -9.69 -14.81 13.89
C LEU A 192 -8.93 -13.91 14.86
N ALA A 193 -8.61 -12.68 14.49
CA ALA A 193 -7.97 -11.72 15.36
C ALA A 193 -8.84 -11.36 16.57
N ALA A 194 -10.16 -11.17 16.36
CA ALA A 194 -11.11 -10.92 17.43
C ALA A 194 -11.20 -12.08 18.42
N ALA A 195 -11.08 -13.33 17.94
CA ALA A 195 -11.11 -14.54 18.77
C ALA A 195 -9.80 -14.80 19.53
N GLY A 196 -8.69 -14.10 19.22
CA GLY A 196 -7.34 -14.34 19.79
C GLY A 196 -7.25 -14.18 21.30
N GLY A 197 -8.14 -13.40 21.91
CA GLY A 197 -8.29 -13.33 23.36
C GLY A 197 -7.19 -12.59 24.12
N TYR A 198 -6.27 -11.91 23.44
CA TYR A 198 -5.19 -11.13 24.08
C TYR A 198 -5.77 -9.97 24.89
N PRO A 199 -5.33 -9.79 26.17
CA PRO A 199 -5.82 -8.69 27.01
C PRO A 199 -5.12 -7.37 26.63
N GLN A 200 -5.74 -6.56 25.81
CA GLN A 200 -5.25 -5.26 25.38
C GLN A 200 -5.29 -4.23 26.53
N PRO A 201 -4.42 -3.19 26.50
CA PRO A 201 -4.47 -2.10 27.47
C PRO A 201 -5.81 -1.33 27.49
N SER A 202 -6.55 -1.36 26.40
CA SER A 202 -7.92 -0.78 26.31
C SER A 202 -8.97 -1.54 27.12
N GLY A 203 -8.64 -2.73 27.64
CA GLY A 203 -9.57 -3.64 28.32
C GLY A 203 -10.26 -4.64 27.36
N GLU A 204 -10.09 -4.50 26.05
CA GLU A 204 -10.58 -5.45 25.06
C GLU A 204 -9.78 -6.77 25.12
N ARG A 205 -10.46 -7.88 24.79
CA ARG A 205 -9.81 -9.20 24.69
C ARG A 205 -9.80 -9.67 23.27
N ARG A 206 -8.83 -9.18 22.49
CA ARG A 206 -8.63 -9.50 21.07
C ARG A 206 -7.18 -9.25 20.67
N SER A 207 -6.69 -9.89 19.62
CA SER A 207 -5.53 -9.41 18.90
C SER A 207 -5.91 -8.17 18.08
N TYR A 208 -5.04 -7.16 18.01
CA TYR A 208 -5.22 -6.08 17.05
C TYR A 208 -5.02 -6.59 15.62
N LEU A 209 -5.70 -5.98 14.66
CA LEU A 209 -5.54 -6.26 13.25
C LEU A 209 -4.99 -5.04 12.51
N LEU A 210 -3.79 -5.18 11.91
CA LEU A 210 -3.21 -4.22 10.99
C LEU A 210 -3.29 -4.76 9.56
N VAL A 211 -3.83 -3.95 8.65
CA VAL A 211 -3.91 -4.27 7.23
C VAL A 211 -2.99 -3.35 6.43
N ASP A 212 -2.05 -3.94 5.68
CA ASP A 212 -1.37 -3.24 4.59
C ASP A 212 -2.33 -3.14 3.40
N GLY A 213 -2.93 -1.96 3.25
CA GLY A 213 -3.90 -1.63 2.21
C GLY A 213 -3.29 -1.10 0.92
N ALA A 214 -1.95 -1.09 0.79
CA ALA A 214 -1.26 -0.44 -0.33
C ALA A 214 -1.67 -0.95 -1.73
N GLN A 215 -2.10 -2.21 -1.85
CA GLN A 215 -2.63 -2.78 -3.10
C GLN A 215 -4.15 -3.00 -3.07
N LEU A 216 -4.79 -2.87 -1.91
CA LEU A 216 -6.23 -3.04 -1.75
C LEU A 216 -6.98 -1.73 -2.05
N VAL A 217 -6.63 -0.66 -1.32
CA VAL A 217 -7.33 0.63 -1.35
C VAL A 217 -7.38 1.26 -2.75
N PRO A 218 -6.31 1.20 -3.59
CA PRO A 218 -6.34 1.78 -4.92
C PRO A 218 -7.39 1.21 -5.87
N GLY A 219 -7.80 -0.04 -5.69
CA GLY A 219 -8.66 -0.74 -6.64
C GLY A 219 -9.93 -1.35 -6.05
N THR A 220 -10.24 -1.08 -4.77
CA THR A 220 -11.37 -1.71 -4.08
C THR A 220 -11.99 -0.75 -3.09
N PHE A 221 -13.32 -0.68 -3.06
CA PHE A 221 -13.99 0.03 -1.98
C PHE A 221 -13.56 -0.55 -0.63
N THR A 222 -13.03 0.30 0.23
CA THR A 222 -12.52 -0.09 1.54
C THR A 222 -13.26 0.71 2.60
N ASP A 223 -13.93 0.01 3.51
CA ASP A 223 -14.64 0.59 4.64
C ASP A 223 -14.04 -0.02 5.91
N VAL A 224 -13.28 0.78 6.64
CA VAL A 224 -12.54 0.34 7.82
C VAL A 224 -13.44 -0.12 8.95
N HIS A 225 -14.67 0.42 9.03
CA HIS A 225 -15.65 0.01 10.03
C HIS A 225 -16.23 -1.37 9.67
N ALA A 226 -16.62 -1.56 8.40
CA ALA A 226 -17.17 -2.84 7.93
C ALA A 226 -16.13 -3.97 7.97
N LEU A 227 -14.84 -3.65 7.80
CA LEU A 227 -13.73 -4.61 7.87
C LEU A 227 -13.29 -4.93 9.30
N ASP A 228 -13.75 -4.20 10.31
CA ASP A 228 -13.38 -4.34 11.74
C ASP A 228 -11.84 -4.31 11.97
N VAL A 229 -11.14 -3.46 11.23
CA VAL A 229 -9.68 -3.32 11.36
C VAL A 229 -9.32 -2.29 12.43
N ASP A 230 -8.20 -2.54 13.14
CA ASP A 230 -7.67 -1.61 14.13
C ASP A 230 -6.75 -0.58 13.49
N TYR A 231 -5.98 -1.02 12.47
CA TYR A 231 -5.05 -0.18 11.69
C TYR A 231 -5.15 -0.51 10.19
N LEU A 232 -5.12 0.53 9.36
CA LEU A 232 -4.98 0.40 7.90
C LEU A 232 -3.92 1.38 7.41
N ALA A 233 -2.96 0.89 6.60
CA ALA A 233 -1.93 1.73 6.01
C ALA A 233 -1.98 1.65 4.47
N PHE A 234 -1.86 2.80 3.77
CA PHE A 234 -1.78 2.86 2.31
C PHE A 234 -1.00 4.10 1.82
N SER A 235 -0.75 4.19 0.51
CA SER A 235 0.05 5.27 -0.08
C SER A 235 -0.59 5.85 -1.33
N PHE A 236 -0.55 7.16 -1.46
CA PHE A 236 -1.15 7.89 -2.57
C PHE A 236 -0.43 7.73 -3.91
N HIS A 237 0.86 7.40 -3.93
CA HIS A 237 1.57 7.16 -5.19
C HIS A 237 1.00 5.99 -6.01
N LYS A 238 0.13 5.16 -5.41
CA LYS A 238 -0.64 4.11 -6.08
C LYS A 238 -2.09 4.52 -6.35
N MET A 239 -2.44 5.78 -6.05
CA MET A 239 -3.76 6.37 -6.16
C MET A 239 -3.69 7.73 -6.85
N LEU A 240 -2.98 7.82 -7.97
CA LEU A 240 -2.86 8.98 -8.85
C LEU A 240 -2.04 10.17 -8.30
N ALA A 241 -1.53 10.12 -7.06
CA ALA A 241 -0.84 11.25 -6.43
C ALA A 241 0.58 10.90 -5.95
N PRO A 242 1.61 11.02 -6.81
CA PRO A 242 3.00 10.65 -6.50
C PRO A 242 3.72 11.74 -5.70
N PHE A 243 3.10 12.29 -4.64
CA PHE A 243 3.64 13.42 -3.86
C PHE A 243 4.21 13.02 -2.49
N GLY A 244 4.50 11.73 -2.28
CA GLY A 244 5.16 11.29 -1.06
C GLY A 244 4.27 11.28 0.19
N VAL A 245 2.96 11.04 0.02
CA VAL A 245 2.00 10.98 1.13
C VAL A 245 1.49 9.55 1.32
N GLY A 246 1.54 9.09 2.57
CA GLY A 246 0.93 7.85 3.06
C GLY A 246 -0.03 8.11 4.19
N VAL A 247 -0.93 7.19 4.42
CA VAL A 247 -1.99 7.28 5.42
C VAL A 247 -1.86 6.11 6.40
N LEU A 248 -1.99 6.43 7.68
CA LEU A 248 -2.37 5.50 8.72
C LEU A 248 -3.77 5.86 9.19
N TYR A 249 -4.71 4.95 9.00
CA TYR A 249 -5.91 4.90 9.81
C TYR A 249 -5.64 4.06 11.05
N ALA A 250 -6.12 4.54 12.20
CA ALA A 250 -6.24 3.73 13.40
C ALA A 250 -7.52 4.11 14.16
N ARG A 251 -8.07 3.17 14.96
CA ARG A 251 -9.17 3.50 15.86
C ARG A 251 -8.75 4.64 16.78
N GLU A 252 -9.62 5.61 16.98
CA GLU A 252 -9.28 6.85 17.73
C GLU A 252 -8.69 6.58 19.11
N HIS A 253 -9.24 5.60 19.85
CA HIS A 253 -8.74 5.27 21.19
C HIS A 253 -7.30 4.75 21.16
N LEU A 254 -6.88 4.05 20.09
CA LEU A 254 -5.51 3.57 19.90
C LEU A 254 -4.56 4.74 19.67
N LEU A 255 -4.92 5.69 18.77
CA LEU A 255 -4.12 6.90 18.57
C LEU A 255 -4.05 7.77 19.83
N ARG A 256 -5.12 7.82 20.61
CA ARG A 256 -5.14 8.60 21.85
C ARG A 256 -4.16 8.02 22.87
N ALA A 257 -4.15 6.71 23.06
CA ALA A 257 -3.34 6.03 24.06
C ALA A 257 -1.87 5.88 23.65
N ALA A 258 -1.60 5.65 22.35
CA ALA A 258 -0.28 5.31 21.85
C ALA A 258 0.72 6.46 21.95
N LEU A 259 2.01 6.10 22.06
CA LEU A 259 3.10 7.06 21.89
C LEU A 259 3.18 7.53 20.43
N PRO A 260 3.43 8.83 20.17
CA PRO A 260 3.66 9.30 18.82
C PRO A 260 4.97 8.72 18.25
N PHE A 261 4.99 8.54 16.92
CA PHE A 261 6.19 8.04 16.22
C PHE A 261 7.30 9.09 16.17
N LEU A 262 6.95 10.35 15.96
CA LEU A 262 7.87 11.48 15.91
C LEU A 262 7.52 12.46 17.01
N TYR A 263 8.53 13.11 17.56
CA TYR A 263 8.41 14.15 18.58
C TYR A 263 9.01 15.45 18.06
N GLY A 264 8.34 16.58 18.29
CA GLY A 264 8.82 17.89 17.83
C GLY A 264 7.80 19.01 17.96
N GLY A 265 7.95 20.04 17.16
CA GLY A 265 7.00 21.15 17.06
C GLY A 265 5.68 20.70 16.42
N ASP A 266 4.65 21.51 16.51
CA ASP A 266 3.28 21.35 16.03
C ASP A 266 2.42 20.29 16.74
N MET A 267 3.00 19.19 17.18
CA MET A 267 2.30 18.11 17.86
C MET A 267 1.94 18.38 19.32
N ILE A 268 2.36 19.53 19.86
CA ILE A 268 2.15 19.95 21.25
C ILE A 268 1.03 20.99 21.33
N ALA A 269 0.28 20.97 22.43
CA ALA A 269 -0.67 22.04 22.73
C ALA A 269 0.08 23.36 22.92
N GLU A 270 -0.50 24.47 22.41
CA GLU A 270 0.16 25.77 22.41
C GLU A 270 0.55 26.20 23.81
N GLY A 271 1.82 26.60 23.99
CA GLY A 271 2.35 27.06 25.29
C GLY A 271 2.51 25.94 26.34
N ARG A 272 2.33 24.67 26.00
CA ARG A 272 2.24 23.57 26.97
C ARG A 272 3.51 22.68 26.98
N VAL A 273 4.69 23.27 26.83
CA VAL A 273 5.99 22.64 27.03
C VAL A 273 6.61 23.21 28.31
N PHE A 274 6.91 22.32 29.24
CA PHE A 274 7.50 22.66 30.53
C PHE A 274 8.77 21.79 30.72
N PRO A 275 9.70 22.16 31.62
CA PRO A 275 10.91 21.39 31.85
C PRO A 275 10.66 19.94 32.30
N ASP A 276 9.54 19.67 32.95
CA ASP A 276 9.17 18.39 33.56
C ASP A 276 8.02 17.68 32.83
N ARG A 277 7.31 18.33 31.89
CA ARG A 277 6.18 17.74 31.15
C ARG A 277 5.91 18.42 29.83
N VAL A 278 5.31 17.64 28.90
CA VAL A 278 4.79 18.10 27.62
C VAL A 278 3.33 17.66 27.48
N GLU A 279 2.46 18.57 27.09
CA GLU A 279 1.07 18.25 26.77
C GLU A 279 0.90 18.22 25.25
N TYR A 280 0.49 17.08 24.73
CA TYR A 280 0.32 16.90 23.29
C TYR A 280 -0.97 17.54 22.80
N ASN A 281 -0.98 17.93 21.54
CA ASN A 281 -2.15 18.46 20.86
C ASN A 281 -3.25 17.37 20.73
N SER A 282 -4.47 17.82 20.44
CA SER A 282 -5.57 16.89 20.13
C SER A 282 -5.31 16.11 18.84
N LEU A 283 -6.00 14.95 18.68
CA LEU A 283 -5.96 14.20 17.43
C LEU A 283 -6.60 15.00 16.28
N PRO A 284 -6.05 14.95 15.08
CA PRO A 284 -4.90 14.14 14.65
C PRO A 284 -3.53 14.81 14.88
N TRP A 285 -3.49 16.05 15.35
CA TRP A 285 -2.30 16.90 15.41
C TRP A 285 -1.21 16.37 16.33
N LYS A 286 -1.56 15.55 17.32
CA LYS A 286 -0.60 14.74 18.10
C LYS A 286 0.41 13.96 17.23
N TYR A 287 0.05 13.64 15.98
CA TYR A 287 0.88 12.88 15.04
C TYR A 287 1.49 13.73 13.92
N ALA A 288 1.35 15.05 14.00
CA ALA A 288 1.87 16.00 13.01
C ALA A 288 3.12 16.74 13.55
N ALA A 289 4.21 15.99 13.83
CA ALA A 289 5.44 16.58 14.33
C ALA A 289 6.22 17.29 13.21
N GLY A 290 6.46 18.61 13.37
CA GLY A 290 7.11 19.46 12.38
C GLY A 290 6.16 19.89 11.26
N THR A 291 6.60 20.83 10.40
CA THR A 291 5.80 21.26 9.25
C THR A 291 5.63 20.09 8.27
N PRO A 292 4.39 19.65 8.00
CA PRO A 292 4.13 18.51 7.12
C PRO A 292 4.30 18.88 5.65
N ASP A 293 4.20 17.88 4.77
CA ASP A 293 4.01 18.11 3.33
C ASP A 293 2.57 18.63 3.08
N ILE A 294 2.38 19.95 3.22
CA ILE A 294 1.09 20.62 3.13
C ILE A 294 0.47 20.43 1.75
N LEU A 295 1.21 20.78 0.69
CA LEU A 295 0.71 20.68 -0.69
C LEU A 295 0.49 19.23 -1.09
N GLY A 296 1.41 18.33 -0.72
CA GLY A 296 1.26 16.90 -0.99
C GLY A 296 -0.01 16.33 -0.35
N ALA A 297 -0.31 16.68 0.90
CA ALA A 297 -1.53 16.23 1.58
C ALA A 297 -2.79 16.76 0.89
N ILE A 298 -2.83 18.07 0.57
CA ILE A 298 -3.94 18.71 -0.10
C ILE A 298 -4.22 18.05 -1.46
N ILE A 299 -3.18 17.92 -2.30
CA ILE A 299 -3.33 17.36 -3.66
C ILE A 299 -3.68 15.87 -3.60
N SER A 300 -3.12 15.13 -2.64
CA SER A 300 -3.46 13.71 -2.45
C SER A 300 -4.92 13.52 -2.07
N ALA A 301 -5.49 14.36 -1.23
CA ALA A 301 -6.92 14.30 -0.91
C ALA A 301 -7.78 14.67 -2.14
N GLN A 302 -7.35 15.64 -2.95
CA GLN A 302 -8.06 15.95 -4.20
C GLN A 302 -7.94 14.83 -5.24
N ALA A 303 -6.86 14.03 -5.20
CA ALA A 303 -6.76 12.83 -6.05
C ALA A 303 -7.87 11.80 -5.75
N LEU A 304 -8.33 11.69 -4.47
CA LEU A 304 -9.47 10.82 -4.12
C LEU A 304 -10.77 11.32 -4.75
N ARG A 305 -11.01 12.63 -4.74
CA ARG A 305 -12.18 13.23 -5.39
C ARG A 305 -12.14 12.99 -6.90
N LEU A 306 -10.99 13.28 -7.51
CA LEU A 306 -10.79 13.07 -8.92
C LEU A 306 -10.92 11.59 -9.32
N LEU A 307 -10.44 10.65 -8.51
CA LEU A 307 -10.63 9.22 -8.75
C LEU A 307 -12.11 8.84 -8.80
N VAL A 308 -12.92 9.39 -7.89
CA VAL A 308 -14.37 9.18 -7.87
C VAL A 308 -15.02 9.80 -9.12
N ASP A 309 -14.66 11.03 -9.47
CA ASP A 309 -15.18 11.72 -10.66
C ASP A 309 -14.79 10.98 -11.95
N LEU A 310 -13.52 10.56 -12.10
CA LEU A 310 -13.06 9.78 -13.26
C LEU A 310 -13.83 8.47 -13.43
N ALA A 311 -14.18 7.81 -12.35
CA ALA A 311 -14.92 6.55 -12.40
C ALA A 311 -16.42 6.72 -12.71
N LEU A 312 -17.03 7.84 -12.30
CA LEU A 312 -18.48 8.05 -12.42
C LEU A 312 -18.89 8.98 -13.55
N ALA A 313 -18.10 10.03 -13.81
CA ALA A 313 -18.40 11.10 -14.75
C ALA A 313 -17.11 11.76 -15.27
N PRO A 314 -16.30 11.04 -16.10
CA PRO A 314 -14.95 11.49 -16.48
C PRO A 314 -14.93 12.79 -17.28
N ASP A 315 -16.02 13.17 -17.92
CA ASP A 315 -16.13 14.44 -18.67
C ASP A 315 -16.48 15.64 -17.78
N ARG A 316 -16.77 15.39 -16.51
CA ARG A 316 -17.10 16.46 -15.55
C ARG A 316 -15.84 17.25 -15.21
N ARG A 317 -15.94 18.59 -15.24
CA ARG A 317 -14.85 19.45 -14.75
C ARG A 317 -14.65 19.20 -13.25
N PRO A 318 -13.43 18.89 -12.79
CA PRO A 318 -13.17 18.68 -11.39
C PRO A 318 -13.55 19.89 -10.54
N ALA A 319 -14.20 19.67 -9.42
CA ALA A 319 -14.46 20.68 -8.40
C ALA A 319 -13.47 20.46 -7.23
N TRP A 320 -12.78 21.55 -6.88
CA TRP A 320 -11.79 21.53 -5.82
C TRP A 320 -12.33 22.16 -4.52
N PHE A 321 -11.47 22.35 -3.52
CA PHE A 321 -11.81 22.97 -2.24
C PHE A 321 -12.75 24.15 -2.33
N GLY A 322 -13.69 24.25 -1.38
CA GLY A 322 -14.67 25.32 -1.27
C GLY A 322 -15.84 25.25 -2.23
N THR A 323 -15.72 24.49 -3.33
CA THR A 323 -16.78 24.29 -4.32
C THR A 323 -17.21 22.84 -4.45
N ALA A 324 -16.36 21.90 -4.05
CA ALA A 324 -16.64 20.46 -4.09
C ALA A 324 -17.56 20.06 -2.94
N GLN A 325 -18.58 19.27 -3.25
CA GLN A 325 -19.35 18.59 -2.21
C GLN A 325 -18.49 17.54 -1.51
N PRO A 326 -18.68 17.30 -0.20
CA PRO A 326 -17.98 16.23 0.50
C PRO A 326 -18.20 14.86 -0.17
N LEU A 327 -17.16 14.01 -0.16
CA LEU A 327 -17.32 12.62 -0.61
C LEU A 327 -18.35 11.91 0.26
N THR A 328 -19.27 11.20 -0.37
CA THR A 328 -20.22 10.32 0.31
C THR A 328 -19.79 8.86 0.17
N SER A 329 -20.11 8.04 1.16
CA SER A 329 -19.82 6.60 1.11
C SER A 329 -20.48 5.94 -0.11
N ALA A 330 -21.68 6.36 -0.48
CA ALA A 330 -22.40 5.85 -1.65
C ALA A 330 -21.68 6.16 -2.96
N ALA A 331 -21.23 7.40 -3.16
CA ALA A 331 -20.49 7.79 -4.36
C ALA A 331 -19.13 7.09 -4.44
N THR A 332 -18.40 7.04 -3.31
CA THR A 332 -17.11 6.35 -3.21
C THR A 332 -17.27 4.86 -3.52
N ARG A 333 -18.27 4.19 -2.94
CA ARG A 333 -18.57 2.78 -3.22
C ARG A 333 -18.87 2.57 -4.70
N ALA A 334 -19.79 3.34 -5.27
CA ALA A 334 -20.15 3.22 -6.69
C ALA A 334 -18.94 3.41 -7.62
N ALA A 335 -18.09 4.39 -7.33
CA ALA A 335 -16.87 4.63 -8.09
C ALA A 335 -15.88 3.47 -7.98
N MET A 336 -15.60 3.01 -6.76
CA MET A 336 -14.62 1.96 -6.53
C MET A 336 -15.11 0.59 -7.00
N ASP A 337 -16.42 0.34 -7.02
CA ASP A 337 -17.02 -0.85 -7.62
C ASP A 337 -16.83 -0.85 -9.15
N ARG A 338 -16.99 0.31 -9.83
CA ARG A 338 -16.66 0.44 -11.26
C ARG A 338 -15.18 0.23 -11.54
N VAL A 339 -14.30 0.85 -10.75
CA VAL A 339 -12.83 0.66 -10.85
C VAL A 339 -12.47 -0.81 -10.64
N SER A 340 -13.04 -1.47 -9.64
CA SER A 340 -12.81 -2.89 -9.35
C SER A 340 -13.27 -3.78 -10.51
N ALA A 341 -14.46 -3.55 -11.03
CA ALA A 341 -15.01 -4.31 -12.16
C ALA A 341 -14.16 -4.17 -13.42
N TRP A 342 -13.73 -2.92 -13.73
CA TRP A 342 -12.83 -2.66 -14.85
C TRP A 342 -11.48 -3.35 -14.68
N ASN A 343 -10.86 -3.21 -13.54
CA ASN A 343 -9.61 -3.88 -13.20
C ASN A 343 -9.71 -5.41 -13.33
N GLN A 344 -10.83 -6.01 -12.90
CA GLN A 344 -11.09 -7.43 -13.07
C GLN A 344 -11.22 -7.84 -14.54
N GLN A 345 -11.87 -6.99 -15.36
CA GLN A 345 -11.99 -7.25 -16.79
C GLN A 345 -10.62 -7.27 -17.48
N LEU A 346 -9.75 -6.27 -17.21
CA LEU A 346 -8.38 -6.22 -17.73
C LEU A 346 -7.57 -7.42 -17.27
N THR A 347 -7.70 -7.78 -16.00
CA THR A 347 -6.98 -8.92 -15.40
C THR A 347 -7.43 -10.24 -15.99
N ARG A 348 -8.73 -10.44 -16.21
CA ARG A 348 -9.28 -11.63 -16.90
C ARG A 348 -8.69 -11.77 -18.28
N ARG A 349 -8.62 -10.67 -19.04
CA ARG A 349 -8.05 -10.64 -20.40
C ARG A 349 -6.56 -11.01 -20.37
N ALA A 350 -5.79 -10.43 -19.44
CA ALA A 350 -4.38 -10.72 -19.27
C ALA A 350 -4.13 -12.19 -18.87
N LEU A 351 -4.89 -12.72 -17.91
CA LEU A 351 -4.80 -14.11 -17.49
C LEU A 351 -5.11 -15.07 -18.65
N ALA A 352 -6.16 -14.81 -19.42
CA ALA A 352 -6.53 -15.64 -20.57
C ALA A 352 -5.43 -15.65 -21.63
N GLY A 353 -4.95 -14.46 -22.03
CA GLY A 353 -3.91 -14.35 -23.06
C GLY A 353 -2.56 -14.93 -22.60
N LEU A 354 -2.14 -14.63 -21.38
CA LEU A 354 -0.88 -15.18 -20.85
C LEU A 354 -0.94 -16.68 -20.65
N SER A 355 -2.07 -17.24 -20.21
CA SER A 355 -2.21 -18.71 -20.01
C SER A 355 -2.08 -19.52 -21.30
N ALA A 356 -2.27 -18.90 -22.47
CA ALA A 356 -2.12 -19.53 -23.77
C ALA A 356 -0.65 -19.57 -24.26
N ILE A 357 0.30 -18.99 -23.53
CA ILE A 357 1.71 -18.93 -23.93
C ILE A 357 2.44 -20.17 -23.39
N ASP A 358 3.08 -20.90 -24.28
CA ASP A 358 3.86 -22.08 -23.91
C ASP A 358 5.02 -21.73 -22.95
N GLY A 359 5.18 -22.54 -21.92
CA GLY A 359 6.26 -22.39 -20.94
C GLY A 359 6.06 -21.24 -19.94
N ILE A 360 4.87 -20.61 -19.90
CA ILE A 360 4.57 -19.61 -18.89
C ILE A 360 4.14 -20.26 -17.56
N THR A 361 4.64 -19.70 -16.46
CA THR A 361 4.14 -19.97 -15.11
C THR A 361 3.52 -18.69 -14.58
N LEU A 362 2.22 -18.72 -14.22
CA LEU A 362 1.51 -17.61 -13.62
C LEU A 362 1.36 -17.84 -12.12
N TYR A 363 1.49 -16.78 -11.32
CA TYR A 363 1.39 -16.85 -9.86
C TYR A 363 0.08 -16.22 -9.34
N GLY A 364 -0.46 -16.80 -8.24
CA GLY A 364 -1.67 -16.35 -7.59
C GLY A 364 -2.97 -16.87 -8.24
N PRO A 365 -4.15 -16.49 -7.66
CA PRO A 365 -5.44 -17.01 -8.07
C PRO A 365 -5.73 -16.82 -9.57
N ARG A 366 -6.36 -17.79 -10.19
CA ARG A 366 -6.78 -17.72 -11.61
C ARG A 366 -8.10 -16.93 -11.76
N ASP A 367 -8.89 -16.85 -10.71
CA ASP A 367 -10.12 -16.08 -10.68
C ASP A 367 -9.81 -14.58 -10.51
N PRO A 368 -10.17 -13.71 -11.47
CA PRO A 368 -9.96 -12.26 -11.36
C PRO A 368 -10.70 -11.62 -10.18
N ALA A 369 -11.78 -12.21 -9.69
CA ALA A 369 -12.52 -11.70 -8.52
C ALA A 369 -11.75 -11.87 -7.20
N ARG A 370 -10.85 -12.85 -7.16
CA ARG A 370 -10.04 -13.18 -5.97
C ARG A 370 -8.68 -12.48 -5.96
N ARG A 371 -8.44 -11.56 -6.90
CA ARG A 371 -7.16 -10.87 -7.01
C ARG A 371 -7.30 -9.39 -7.37
N THR A 372 -6.25 -8.62 -7.13
CA THR A 372 -6.08 -7.25 -7.63
C THR A 372 -5.58 -7.26 -9.07
N SER A 373 -5.53 -6.10 -9.73
CA SER A 373 -5.23 -5.94 -11.15
C SER A 373 -3.75 -6.09 -11.50
N LEU A 374 -3.15 -7.18 -11.08
CA LEU A 374 -1.78 -7.53 -11.46
C LEU A 374 -1.67 -9.02 -11.82
N VAL A 375 -0.72 -9.35 -12.67
CA VAL A 375 -0.36 -10.73 -13.02
C VAL A 375 1.16 -10.85 -12.97
N ALA A 376 1.64 -11.68 -12.05
CA ALA A 376 3.05 -12.07 -11.98
C ALA A 376 3.26 -13.39 -12.70
N PHE A 377 4.40 -13.51 -13.42
CA PHE A 377 4.71 -14.68 -14.23
C PHE A 377 6.20 -14.88 -14.41
N ASN A 378 6.59 -16.10 -14.81
CA ASN A 378 7.89 -16.43 -15.36
C ASN A 378 7.74 -17.22 -16.67
N LEU A 379 8.72 -17.09 -17.54
CA LEU A 379 8.86 -17.89 -18.76
C LEU A 379 9.96 -18.94 -18.56
N ALA A 380 9.69 -20.18 -18.92
CA ALA A 380 10.63 -21.28 -18.80
C ALA A 380 11.96 -20.97 -19.51
N GLY A 381 13.07 -21.11 -18.80
CA GLY A 381 14.41 -20.85 -19.33
C GLY A 381 14.74 -19.39 -19.62
N ARG A 382 13.95 -18.43 -19.14
CA ARG A 382 14.18 -17.01 -19.33
C ARG A 382 14.45 -16.30 -17.98
N ASP A 383 15.43 -15.42 -17.97
CA ASP A 383 15.67 -14.51 -16.84
C ASP A 383 14.54 -13.44 -16.76
N PRO A 384 13.82 -13.31 -15.64
CA PRO A 384 12.77 -12.31 -15.50
C PRO A 384 13.22 -10.87 -15.80
N PHE A 385 14.47 -10.53 -15.49
CA PHE A 385 15.01 -9.20 -15.79
C PHE A 385 15.26 -9.01 -17.30
N ALA A 386 15.68 -10.07 -18.01
CA ALA A 386 15.81 -10.03 -19.46
C ALA A 386 14.44 -9.89 -20.14
N VAL A 387 13.43 -10.60 -19.66
CA VAL A 387 12.04 -10.47 -20.13
C VAL A 387 11.53 -9.05 -19.93
N ALA A 388 11.74 -8.45 -18.76
CA ALA A 388 11.30 -7.06 -18.51
C ALA A 388 12.04 -6.04 -19.38
N ARG A 389 13.33 -6.25 -19.68
CA ARG A 389 14.07 -5.39 -20.62
C ARG A 389 13.53 -5.53 -22.06
N ALA A 390 13.19 -6.72 -22.50
CA ALA A 390 12.61 -6.96 -23.81
C ALA A 390 11.21 -6.33 -23.93
N LEU A 391 10.37 -6.44 -22.88
CA LEU A 391 9.07 -5.75 -22.81
C LEU A 391 9.25 -4.24 -22.91
N ASN A 392 10.21 -3.66 -22.17
CA ASN A 392 10.49 -2.24 -22.26
C ASN A 392 10.95 -1.81 -23.66
N ALA A 393 11.78 -2.62 -24.33
CA ALA A 393 12.18 -2.35 -25.72
C ALA A 393 10.99 -2.39 -26.71
N ALA A 394 9.93 -3.15 -26.37
CA ALA A 394 8.66 -3.18 -27.10
C ALA A 394 7.67 -2.07 -26.64
N GLY A 395 8.10 -1.12 -25.83
CA GLY A 395 7.24 -0.03 -25.33
C GLY A 395 6.31 -0.40 -24.17
N ILE A 396 6.48 -1.59 -23.58
CA ILE A 396 5.65 -2.08 -22.47
C ILE A 396 6.39 -1.86 -21.14
N GLU A 397 5.91 -0.94 -20.33
CA GLU A 397 6.49 -0.69 -19.00
C GLU A 397 6.06 -1.75 -17.99
N SER A 398 6.97 -2.62 -17.61
CA SER A 398 6.74 -3.71 -16.67
C SER A 398 7.75 -3.70 -15.52
N ARG A 399 7.65 -4.64 -14.60
CA ARG A 399 8.63 -4.79 -13.52
C ARG A 399 9.08 -6.26 -13.41
N ALA A 400 10.39 -6.44 -13.10
CA ALA A 400 10.94 -7.72 -12.69
C ALA A 400 11.62 -7.62 -11.33
N GLY A 401 11.82 -8.79 -10.68
CA GLY A 401 12.49 -8.93 -9.39
C GLY A 401 11.59 -9.55 -8.33
N CYS A 402 11.99 -9.42 -7.06
CA CYS A 402 11.22 -9.95 -5.92
C CYS A 402 10.00 -9.08 -5.54
N HIS A 403 9.79 -7.95 -6.20
CA HIS A 403 8.71 -7.00 -5.93
C HIS A 403 8.60 -6.55 -4.45
N CYS A 404 9.68 -6.66 -3.67
CA CYS A 404 9.67 -6.52 -2.21
C CYS A 404 8.71 -7.50 -1.50
N ALA A 405 8.44 -8.66 -2.09
CA ALA A 405 7.69 -9.79 -1.53
C ALA A 405 8.60 -11.03 -1.50
N THR A 406 9.78 -10.87 -0.91
CA THR A 406 10.87 -11.85 -0.95
C THR A 406 10.47 -13.18 -0.32
N LEU A 407 9.74 -13.14 0.81
CA LEU A 407 9.27 -14.35 1.50
C LEU A 407 8.38 -15.21 0.60
N ALA A 408 7.46 -14.59 -0.15
CA ALA A 408 6.57 -15.31 -1.06
C ALA A 408 7.35 -15.98 -2.21
N HIS A 409 8.40 -15.32 -2.75
CA HIS A 409 9.26 -15.91 -3.77
C HIS A 409 10.06 -17.09 -3.23
N HIS A 410 10.58 -17.01 -1.99
CA HIS A 410 11.24 -18.14 -1.34
C HIS A 410 10.27 -19.29 -1.04
N ALA A 411 9.05 -18.99 -0.58
CA ALA A 411 8.03 -20.00 -0.32
C ALA A 411 7.62 -20.78 -1.59
N LEU A 412 7.75 -20.15 -2.77
CA LEU A 412 7.57 -20.80 -4.09
C LEU A 412 8.86 -21.43 -4.64
N ASN A 413 9.94 -21.45 -3.86
CA ASN A 413 11.26 -21.99 -4.27
C ASN A 413 11.80 -21.35 -5.56
N LEU A 414 11.49 -20.09 -5.82
CA LEU A 414 12.00 -19.38 -7.00
C LEU A 414 13.49 -19.05 -6.84
N THR A 415 14.28 -19.48 -7.82
CA THR A 415 15.73 -19.23 -7.86
C THR A 415 16.11 -18.62 -9.23
N PRO A 416 16.47 -17.33 -9.29
CA PRO A 416 16.46 -16.37 -8.17
C PRO A 416 15.04 -16.11 -7.65
N PRO A 417 14.88 -15.48 -6.49
CA PRO A 417 13.58 -15.07 -5.99
C PRO A 417 13.06 -13.85 -6.79
N ALA A 418 12.70 -14.09 -8.06
CA ALA A 418 12.30 -13.06 -9.01
C ALA A 418 11.22 -13.55 -9.97
N SER A 419 10.37 -12.63 -10.39
CA SER A 419 9.34 -12.83 -11.41
C SER A 419 9.13 -11.55 -12.23
N CYS A 420 8.50 -11.64 -13.39
CA CYS A 420 7.93 -10.51 -14.10
C CYS A 420 6.54 -10.19 -13.57
N ARG A 421 6.13 -8.93 -13.68
CA ARG A 421 4.79 -8.50 -13.28
C ARG A 421 4.25 -7.44 -14.22
N LEU A 422 3.04 -7.67 -14.71
CA LEU A 422 2.18 -6.67 -15.36
C LEU A 422 1.10 -6.25 -14.35
N SER A 423 0.74 -4.97 -14.32
CA SER A 423 -0.32 -4.45 -13.46
C SER A 423 -1.06 -3.31 -14.13
N PHE A 424 -2.37 -3.36 -14.06
CA PHE A 424 -3.29 -2.47 -14.77
C PHE A 424 -4.01 -1.55 -13.79
N TYR A 425 -4.57 -0.46 -14.32
CA TYR A 425 -5.37 0.48 -13.54
C TYR A 425 -6.49 1.09 -14.42
N LEU A 426 -7.30 1.97 -13.83
CA LEU A 426 -8.52 2.52 -14.45
C LEU A 426 -8.30 3.14 -15.84
N TYR A 427 -7.11 3.57 -16.19
CA TYR A 427 -6.80 4.19 -17.48
C TYR A 427 -6.20 3.22 -18.52
N ASN A 428 -5.93 1.96 -18.16
CA ASN A 428 -5.50 0.97 -19.14
C ASN A 428 -6.66 0.50 -20.01
N THR A 429 -6.38 0.22 -21.28
CA THR A 429 -7.34 -0.30 -22.24
C THR A 429 -7.18 -1.81 -22.44
N PRO A 430 -8.20 -2.49 -23.00
CA PRO A 430 -8.02 -3.87 -23.46
C PRO A 430 -6.88 -4.03 -24.46
N ASP A 431 -6.66 -3.02 -25.32
CA ASP A 431 -5.56 -3.00 -26.28
C ASP A 431 -4.19 -2.92 -25.62
N ASP A 432 -4.03 -2.12 -24.54
CA ASP A 432 -2.79 -2.12 -23.75
C ASP A 432 -2.46 -3.54 -23.22
N VAL A 433 -3.50 -4.28 -22.80
CA VAL A 433 -3.35 -5.66 -22.31
C VAL A 433 -2.95 -6.60 -23.44
N ASP A 434 -3.60 -6.49 -24.59
CA ASP A 434 -3.31 -7.35 -25.75
C ASP A 434 -1.89 -7.14 -26.26
N GLN A 435 -1.46 -5.88 -26.37
CA GLN A 435 -0.09 -5.56 -26.76
C GLN A 435 0.93 -6.11 -25.78
N ALA A 436 0.66 -6.00 -24.47
CA ALA A 436 1.53 -6.56 -23.44
C ALA A 436 1.59 -8.09 -23.54
N VAL A 437 0.46 -8.79 -23.75
CA VAL A 437 0.39 -10.25 -23.93
C VAL A 437 1.11 -10.67 -25.21
N ALA A 438 0.90 -9.98 -26.32
CA ALA A 438 1.57 -10.26 -27.58
C ALA A 438 3.09 -10.10 -27.46
N ALA A 439 3.56 -9.07 -26.75
CA ALA A 439 4.99 -8.89 -26.49
C ALA A 439 5.57 -10.05 -25.65
N VAL A 440 4.86 -10.50 -24.60
CA VAL A 440 5.28 -11.68 -23.81
C VAL A 440 5.34 -12.94 -24.69
N ALA A 441 4.34 -13.16 -25.57
CA ALA A 441 4.30 -14.29 -26.48
C ALA A 441 5.47 -14.26 -27.47
N ALA A 442 5.79 -13.10 -28.04
CA ALA A 442 6.94 -12.93 -28.94
C ALA A 442 8.27 -13.24 -28.23
N ILE A 443 8.45 -12.77 -26.98
CA ILE A 443 9.63 -13.08 -26.16
C ILE A 443 9.73 -14.58 -25.86
N ALA A 444 8.62 -15.25 -25.59
CA ALA A 444 8.58 -16.69 -25.34
C ALA A 444 8.97 -17.50 -26.59
N ALA A 445 8.50 -17.07 -27.76
CA ALA A 445 8.76 -17.75 -29.05
C ALA A 445 10.19 -17.52 -29.60
N ASP A 446 10.88 -16.47 -29.17
CA ASP A 446 12.22 -16.13 -29.64
C ASP A 446 13.25 -17.19 -29.22
N ARG A 447 13.67 -18.06 -30.18
CA ARG A 447 14.66 -19.11 -29.94
C ARG A 447 16.10 -18.59 -29.84
N GLN A 448 16.39 -17.39 -30.30
CA GLN A 448 17.74 -16.80 -30.35
C GLN A 448 18.06 -16.00 -29.07
N ALA A 449 17.05 -15.63 -28.27
CA ALA A 449 17.31 -14.96 -27.00
C ALA A 449 18.12 -15.88 -26.06
N PRO A 450 19.18 -15.38 -25.43
CA PRO A 450 20.07 -16.20 -24.62
C PRO A 450 19.27 -16.95 -23.55
N ARG A 451 19.34 -18.30 -23.58
CA ARG A 451 18.87 -19.12 -22.47
C ARG A 451 19.84 -18.91 -21.34
N TYR A 452 19.45 -18.09 -20.37
CA TYR A 452 20.26 -17.91 -19.19
C TYR A 452 20.16 -19.16 -18.32
N TRP A 453 21.24 -19.96 -18.33
CA TRP A 453 21.51 -20.88 -17.26
C TRP A 453 21.88 -20.04 -16.06
N PHE A 454 21.02 -20.01 -15.05
CA PHE A 454 21.24 -19.31 -13.81
C PHE A 454 22.57 -19.76 -13.21
N ARG A 455 23.57 -18.87 -13.09
CA ARG A 455 24.55 -19.00 -12.02
C ARG A 455 23.83 -18.57 -10.73
N PRO A 456 23.72 -19.46 -9.71
CA PRO A 456 23.19 -19.05 -8.42
C PRO A 456 23.97 -17.81 -7.98
N TRP A 457 23.23 -16.80 -7.51
CA TRP A 457 23.85 -15.65 -6.88
C TRP A 457 24.73 -16.17 -5.73
N GLN A 458 26.03 -16.20 -5.96
CA GLN A 458 26.99 -16.47 -4.90
C GLN A 458 26.91 -15.27 -3.99
N ALA A 459 26.27 -15.45 -2.83
CA ALA A 459 26.43 -14.52 -1.73
C ALA A 459 27.93 -14.21 -1.64
N ARG A 460 28.31 -12.97 -1.87
CA ARG A 460 29.71 -12.57 -1.63
C ARG A 460 30.02 -13.04 -0.22
N ARG A 461 30.96 -13.97 -0.08
CA ARG A 461 31.44 -14.36 1.24
C ARG A 461 31.74 -13.02 1.96
N PRO A 462 31.29 -12.85 3.20
CA PRO A 462 31.69 -11.66 3.95
C PRO A 462 33.21 -11.56 3.85
N GLY A 463 33.69 -10.42 3.36
CA GLY A 463 35.11 -10.15 3.32
C GLY A 463 35.69 -10.29 4.74
N PRO A 464 37.00 -10.55 4.88
CA PRO A 464 37.61 -10.67 6.17
C PRO A 464 37.25 -9.48 7.06
N PRO A 465 37.02 -9.66 8.36
CA PRO A 465 36.62 -8.59 9.26
C PRO A 465 37.62 -7.44 9.13
N ARG A 466 37.11 -6.22 8.94
CA ARG A 466 37.97 -5.02 8.92
C ARG A 466 38.74 -4.98 10.23
N PRO A 467 40.05 -4.71 10.20
CA PRO A 467 40.83 -4.60 11.42
C PRO A 467 40.21 -3.55 12.35
N ALA A 468 40.11 -3.89 13.62
CA ALA A 468 39.58 -2.98 14.64
C ALA A 468 40.36 -1.67 14.62
N ILE A 469 39.67 -0.55 14.46
CA ILE A 469 40.26 0.78 14.63
C ILE A 469 40.73 0.88 16.08
N ARG A 470 42.03 0.79 16.31
CA ARG A 470 42.61 1.12 17.59
C ARG A 470 42.31 2.59 17.88
N ARG A 471 41.56 2.85 18.95
CA ARG A 471 41.47 4.20 19.52
C ARG A 471 42.88 4.55 19.99
N ALA A 472 43.43 5.65 19.49
CA ALA A 472 44.63 6.21 20.07
C ALA A 472 44.34 6.74 21.49
N PRO A 473 45.36 6.76 22.38
CA PRO A 473 45.23 7.15 23.76
C PRO A 473 44.73 8.57 23.98
#